data_8ae7c9751278fb59961b9fd580d38e99
#
_entry.id   8ae7c9751278fb59961b9fd580d38e99
#
_cell.length_a   1.000
_cell.length_b   1.000
_cell.length_c   1.000
_cell.angle_alpha   90.00
_cell.angle_beta   90.00
_cell.angle_gamma   90.00
#
_symmetry.space_group_name_H-M   'P 1'
#
loop_
_entity.id
_entity.type
_entity.pdbx_description
1 polymer ?
#
loop_
_entity_poly.entity_id
_entity_poly.type
_entity_poly.pdbx_seq_one_letter_code
_entity_poly.pdbx_strand_id
1 'polypeptide(L)'
;MRGLTVRWSLADAPADVGERLATYVAETSHARFTGLDGLSYKTWRMRAGEWFEGCYVFASDRARADFQETFTATAAESPGSQIIGSAPVLIEPCEVVAIAEGADGFTARPRA
;
A
#
# COMPACT_ATOMS: atom_id res chain seq x y z
N MET A 1 -5.42 3.56 16.59
CA MET A 1 -4.84 3.66 15.23
C MET A 1 -5.72 2.90 14.27
N ARG A 2 -5.79 3.38 13.06
CA ARG A 2 -6.70 2.81 12.06
C ARG A 2 -5.93 2.28 10.87
N GLY A 3 -6.28 1.09 10.43
CA GLY A 3 -5.64 0.43 9.30
C GLY A 3 -6.47 0.56 8.02
N LEU A 4 -5.77 0.38 6.91
CA LEU A 4 -6.38 0.27 5.59
C LEU A 4 -5.54 -0.71 4.77
N THR A 5 -6.21 -1.65 4.13
CA THR A 5 -5.56 -2.55 3.18
C THR A 5 -6.09 -2.29 1.78
N VAL A 6 -5.20 -2.10 0.83
CA VAL A 6 -5.53 -2.02 -0.59
C VAL A 6 -4.82 -3.15 -1.29
N ARG A 7 -5.56 -4.05 -1.93
CA ARG A 7 -4.99 -5.24 -2.58
C ARG A 7 -5.40 -5.32 -4.04
N TRP A 8 -4.44 -5.71 -4.87
CA TRP A 8 -4.65 -6.04 -6.28
C TRP A 8 -4.39 -7.52 -6.50
N SER A 9 -5.14 -8.13 -7.43
CA SER A 9 -4.80 -9.45 -7.94
C SER A 9 -3.76 -9.30 -9.05
N LEU A 10 -2.75 -10.18 -9.05
CA LEU A 10 -1.75 -10.24 -10.12
C LEU A 10 -1.98 -11.41 -11.08
N ALA A 11 -3.11 -12.12 -10.94
CA ALA A 11 -3.39 -13.33 -11.72
C ALA A 11 -3.39 -13.08 -13.24
N ASP A 12 -3.90 -11.93 -13.67
CA ASP A 12 -3.99 -11.57 -15.09
C ASP A 12 -3.05 -10.43 -15.47
N ALA A 13 -2.07 -10.12 -14.61
CA ALA A 13 -1.14 -9.03 -14.85
C ALA A 13 -0.01 -9.44 -15.81
N PRO A 14 0.68 -8.45 -16.43
CA PRO A 14 1.84 -8.74 -17.27
C PRO A 14 2.92 -9.54 -16.53
N ALA A 15 3.70 -10.32 -17.26
CA ALA A 15 4.73 -11.19 -16.67
C ALA A 15 5.80 -10.43 -15.89
N ASP A 16 6.10 -9.17 -16.27
CA ASP A 16 7.10 -8.32 -15.62
C ASP A 16 6.53 -7.44 -14.50
N VAL A 17 5.27 -7.64 -14.11
CA VAL A 17 4.56 -6.76 -13.16
C VAL A 17 5.30 -6.63 -11.83
N GLY A 18 5.85 -7.71 -11.30
CA GLY A 18 6.56 -7.70 -10.00
C GLY A 18 7.75 -6.74 -10.00
N GLU A 19 8.58 -6.79 -11.01
CA GLU A 19 9.72 -5.87 -11.15
C GLU A 19 9.26 -4.43 -11.35
N ARG A 20 8.25 -4.21 -12.17
CA ARG A 20 7.72 -2.86 -12.42
C ARG A 20 7.13 -2.25 -11.14
N LEU A 21 6.41 -3.04 -10.36
CA LEU A 21 5.87 -2.58 -9.07
C LEU A 21 6.98 -2.27 -8.07
N ALA A 22 7.98 -3.15 -7.95
CA ALA A 22 9.10 -2.91 -7.04
C ALA A 22 9.87 -1.64 -7.41
N THR A 23 10.09 -1.41 -8.69
CA THR A 23 10.75 -0.19 -9.18
C THR A 23 9.90 1.04 -8.91
N TYR A 24 8.60 0.99 -9.19
CA TYR A 24 7.68 2.10 -8.92
C TYR A 24 7.66 2.45 -7.43
N VAL A 25 7.57 1.44 -6.55
CA VAL A 25 7.59 1.67 -5.10
C VAL A 25 8.90 2.31 -4.69
N ALA A 26 10.03 1.75 -5.08
CA ALA A 26 11.35 2.25 -4.69
C ALA A 26 11.62 3.68 -5.17
N GLU A 27 11.20 4.01 -6.40
CA GLU A 27 11.54 5.29 -7.04
C GLU A 27 10.50 6.38 -6.81
N THR A 28 9.25 6.03 -6.50
CA THR A 28 8.14 7.01 -6.45
C THR A 28 7.28 6.89 -5.20
N SER A 29 6.63 5.74 -5.00
CA SER A 29 5.60 5.59 -3.98
C SER A 29 6.18 5.72 -2.56
N HIS A 30 7.33 5.13 -2.30
CA HIS A 30 7.97 5.19 -0.99
C HIS A 30 8.20 6.64 -0.54
N ALA A 31 8.77 7.47 -1.42
CA ALA A 31 9.02 8.88 -1.10
C ALA A 31 7.72 9.65 -0.85
N ARG A 32 6.67 9.34 -1.61
CA ARG A 32 5.36 9.99 -1.44
C ARG A 32 4.76 9.77 -0.05
N PHE A 33 4.89 8.55 0.47
CA PHE A 33 4.30 8.19 1.76
C PHE A 33 5.22 8.44 2.95
N THR A 34 6.52 8.55 2.72
CA THR A 34 7.46 8.86 3.80
C THR A 34 7.20 10.27 4.32
N GLY A 35 6.90 10.39 5.61
CA GLY A 35 6.60 11.66 6.24
C GLY A 35 5.19 12.20 5.97
N LEU A 36 4.30 11.41 5.37
CA LEU A 36 2.93 11.84 5.11
C LEU A 36 2.17 12.12 6.40
N ASP A 37 1.57 13.30 6.48
CA ASP A 37 0.77 13.70 7.63
C ASP A 37 -0.39 12.73 7.87
N GLY A 38 -0.58 12.34 9.13
CA GLY A 38 -1.65 11.43 9.54
C GLY A 38 -1.32 9.95 9.36
N LEU A 39 -0.28 9.63 8.61
CA LEU A 39 0.18 8.24 8.42
C LEU A 39 1.19 7.89 9.51
N SER A 40 0.98 6.76 10.21
CA SER A 40 1.95 6.24 11.15
C SER A 40 3.02 5.44 10.43
N TYR A 41 2.61 4.49 9.61
CA TYR A 41 3.52 3.79 8.70
C TYR A 41 2.74 3.06 7.60
N LYS A 42 3.48 2.63 6.58
CA LYS A 42 2.95 1.84 5.47
C LYS A 42 3.95 0.76 5.10
N THR A 43 3.45 -0.42 4.79
CA THR A 43 4.22 -1.47 4.14
C THR A 43 3.61 -1.80 2.79
N TRP A 44 4.44 -2.16 1.84
CA TRP A 44 4.03 -2.72 0.56
C TRP A 44 4.45 -4.18 0.57
N ARG A 45 3.52 -5.06 0.23
CA ARG A 45 3.76 -6.49 0.24
C ARG A 45 3.33 -7.10 -1.08
N MET A 46 4.00 -8.17 -1.48
CA MET A 46 3.67 -8.84 -2.73
C MET A 46 3.94 -10.33 -2.62
N ARG A 47 3.02 -11.10 -3.16
CA ARG A 47 3.26 -12.51 -3.44
C ARG A 47 3.24 -12.67 -4.96
N ALA A 48 4.42 -13.02 -5.51
CA ALA A 48 4.62 -13.05 -6.96
C ALA A 48 3.55 -13.90 -7.67
N GLY A 49 2.95 -13.33 -8.71
CA GLY A 49 1.92 -13.96 -9.50
C GLY A 49 0.54 -14.03 -8.84
N GLU A 50 0.41 -13.61 -7.59
CA GLU A 50 -0.84 -13.74 -6.85
C GLU A 50 -1.45 -12.40 -6.44
N TRP A 51 -0.73 -11.59 -5.67
CA TRP A 51 -1.26 -10.31 -5.20
C TRP A 51 -0.17 -9.31 -4.86
N PHE A 52 -0.57 -8.04 -4.91
CA PHE A 52 0.20 -6.89 -4.42
C PHE A 52 -0.69 -6.06 -3.51
N GLU A 53 -0.15 -5.54 -2.40
CA GLU A 53 -0.95 -4.74 -1.48
C GLU A 53 -0.16 -3.65 -0.77
N GLY A 54 -0.88 -2.56 -0.46
CA GLY A 54 -0.44 -1.56 0.49
C GLY A 54 -1.17 -1.75 1.81
N CYS A 55 -0.42 -1.80 2.91
CA CYS A 55 -0.95 -1.90 4.25
C CYS A 55 -0.62 -0.62 5.01
N TYR A 56 -1.65 0.15 5.34
CA TYR A 56 -1.51 1.46 5.95
C TYR A 56 -1.92 1.43 7.40
N VAL A 57 -1.22 2.18 8.23
CA VAL A 57 -1.65 2.46 9.60
C VAL A 57 -1.68 3.97 9.77
N PHE A 58 -2.87 4.50 10.04
CA PHE A 58 -3.11 5.93 10.25
C PHE A 58 -3.26 6.24 11.74
N ALA A 59 -2.88 7.44 12.14
CA ALA A 59 -2.96 7.89 13.53
C ALA A 59 -4.40 8.11 14.00
N SER A 60 -5.35 8.35 13.09
CA SER A 60 -6.74 8.64 13.42
C SER A 60 -7.70 8.08 12.39
N ASP A 61 -8.97 7.95 12.78
CA ASP A 61 -10.07 7.61 11.87
C ASP A 61 -10.19 8.61 10.72
N ARG A 62 -10.05 9.88 11.03
CA ARG A 62 -10.21 10.94 10.03
C ARG A 62 -9.14 10.85 8.96
N ALA A 63 -7.88 10.68 9.35
CA ALA A 63 -6.78 10.56 8.40
C ALA A 63 -6.99 9.35 7.49
N ARG A 64 -7.39 8.21 8.05
CA ARG A 64 -7.69 7.02 7.26
C ARG A 64 -8.87 7.26 6.32
N ALA A 65 -9.97 7.84 6.82
CA ALA A 65 -11.17 8.07 6.02
C ALA A 65 -10.91 9.04 4.87
N ASP A 66 -10.19 10.12 5.11
CA ASP A 66 -9.84 11.10 4.09
C ASP A 66 -8.98 10.46 2.99
N PHE A 67 -7.98 9.70 3.37
CA PHE A 67 -7.15 8.98 2.39
C PHE A 67 -7.97 7.96 1.60
N GLN A 68 -8.77 7.16 2.28
CA GLN A 68 -9.60 6.13 1.63
C GLN A 68 -10.57 6.74 0.63
N GLU A 69 -11.24 7.81 0.99
CA GLU A 69 -12.17 8.50 0.10
C GLU A 69 -11.47 9.00 -1.16
N THR A 70 -10.36 9.71 -0.99
CA THR A 70 -9.59 10.25 -2.11
C THR A 70 -9.04 9.13 -3.01
N PHE A 71 -8.49 8.08 -2.42
CA PHE A 71 -7.95 6.96 -3.18
C PHE A 71 -9.04 6.21 -3.94
N THR A 72 -10.15 5.91 -3.27
CA THR A 72 -11.26 5.15 -3.87
C THR A 72 -11.84 5.87 -5.08
N ALA A 73 -11.92 7.20 -5.04
CA ALA A 73 -12.46 7.99 -6.14
C ALA A 73 -11.70 7.80 -7.46
N THR A 74 -10.39 7.51 -7.40
CA THR A 74 -9.53 7.36 -8.58
C THR A 74 -8.70 6.07 -8.56
N ALA A 75 -9.16 5.06 -7.83
CA ALA A 75 -8.39 3.83 -7.64
C ALA A 75 -8.05 3.12 -8.94
N ALA A 76 -8.98 3.08 -9.90
CA ALA A 76 -8.76 2.41 -11.19
C ALA A 76 -7.69 3.12 -12.04
N GLU A 77 -7.47 4.41 -11.84
CA GLU A 77 -6.48 5.22 -12.54
C GLU A 77 -5.17 5.38 -11.77
N SER A 78 -5.09 4.81 -10.56
CA SER A 78 -3.88 4.91 -9.76
C SER A 78 -2.68 4.26 -10.46
N PRO A 79 -1.45 4.71 -10.15
CA PRO A 79 -0.26 4.13 -10.79
C PRO A 79 -0.15 2.61 -10.63
N GLY A 80 -0.49 2.08 -9.46
CA GLY A 80 -0.51 0.63 -9.23
C GLY A 80 -1.49 -0.07 -10.16
N SER A 81 -2.70 0.46 -10.30
CA SER A 81 -3.73 -0.09 -11.18
C SER A 81 -3.28 -0.06 -12.65
N GLN A 82 -2.61 1.01 -13.07
CA GLN A 82 -2.10 1.11 -14.45
C GLN A 82 -0.98 0.11 -14.72
N ILE A 83 -0.07 -0.09 -13.78
CA ILE A 83 1.00 -1.06 -13.91
C ILE A 83 0.45 -2.49 -13.97
N ILE A 84 -0.52 -2.80 -13.11
CA ILE A 84 -1.12 -4.14 -13.01
C ILE A 84 -2.11 -4.40 -14.15
N GLY A 85 -2.81 -3.37 -14.61
CA GLY A 85 -3.81 -3.47 -15.65
C GLY A 85 -5.23 -3.73 -15.13
N SER A 86 -5.45 -3.57 -13.83
CA SER A 86 -6.76 -3.72 -13.19
C SER A 86 -6.86 -2.89 -11.92
N ALA A 87 -8.10 -2.58 -11.52
CA ALA A 87 -8.37 -1.88 -10.27
C ALA A 87 -8.13 -2.79 -9.06
N PRO A 88 -7.97 -2.22 -7.85
CA PRO A 88 -7.87 -3.02 -6.64
C PRO A 88 -9.09 -3.94 -6.49
N VAL A 89 -8.85 -5.13 -5.96
CA VAL A 89 -9.92 -6.09 -5.62
C VAL A 89 -10.41 -5.90 -4.18
N LEU A 90 -9.66 -5.17 -3.37
CA LEU A 90 -9.99 -4.94 -1.97
C LEU A 90 -9.52 -3.54 -1.56
N ILE A 91 -10.41 -2.78 -0.94
CA ILE A 91 -10.10 -1.54 -0.22
C ILE A 91 -10.84 -1.65 1.10
N GLU A 92 -10.12 -2.04 2.15
CA GLU A 92 -10.76 -2.43 3.40
C GLU A 92 -10.17 -1.70 4.60
N PRO A 93 -10.99 -0.91 5.34
CA PRO A 93 -10.56 -0.34 6.60
C PRO A 93 -10.58 -1.41 7.70
N CYS A 94 -9.74 -1.24 8.69
CA CYS A 94 -9.71 -2.12 9.86
C CYS A 94 -9.27 -1.35 11.10
N GLU A 95 -9.46 -1.97 12.25
CA GLU A 95 -8.90 -1.48 13.50
C GLU A 95 -7.55 -2.14 13.73
N VAL A 96 -6.53 -1.33 14.05
CA VAL A 96 -5.23 -1.86 14.44
C VAL A 96 -5.27 -2.09 15.94
N VAL A 97 -5.36 -3.34 16.33
CA VAL A 97 -5.52 -3.74 17.74
C VAL A 97 -4.22 -3.53 18.51
N ALA A 98 -3.08 -3.86 17.92
CA ALA A 98 -1.79 -3.73 18.56
C ALA A 98 -0.66 -3.70 17.51
N ILE A 99 0.46 -3.11 17.89
CA ILE A 99 1.68 -3.11 17.11
C ILE A 99 2.80 -3.61 18.01
N ALA A 100 3.59 -4.57 17.51
CA ALA A 100 4.79 -5.03 18.21
C ALA A 100 6.01 -4.74 17.34
N GLU A 101 7.07 -4.25 17.96
CA GLU A 101 8.37 -4.15 17.32
C GLU A 101 9.24 -5.33 17.78
N GLY A 102 9.84 -6.03 16.83
CA GLY A 102 10.75 -7.14 17.15
C GLY A 102 12.11 -6.66 17.67
N ALA A 103 12.92 -7.59 18.14
CA ALA A 103 14.26 -7.28 18.68
C ALA A 103 15.16 -6.55 17.68
N ASP A 104 15.00 -6.84 16.39
CA ASP A 104 15.80 -6.21 15.34
C ASP A 104 15.27 -4.84 14.91
N GLY A 105 14.08 -4.47 15.39
CA GLY A 105 13.44 -3.23 15.00
C GLY A 105 13.12 -3.17 13.50
N PHE A 106 12.87 -1.97 13.00
CA PHE A 106 12.76 -1.73 11.58
C PHE A 106 13.30 -0.35 11.21
N THR A 107 13.73 -0.22 9.96
CA THR A 107 14.18 1.06 9.40
C THR A 107 13.41 1.32 8.13
N ALA A 108 12.85 2.53 8.01
CA ALA A 108 12.16 2.94 6.78
C ALA A 108 13.17 2.93 5.63
N ARG A 109 12.82 2.24 4.54
CA ARG A 109 13.70 2.11 3.36
C ARG A 109 12.88 1.79 2.12
N PRO A 110 13.35 2.26 0.94
CA PRO A 110 12.60 2.07 -0.31
C PRO A 110 12.65 0.63 -0.84
N ARG A 111 13.61 -0.19 -0.38
CA ARG A 111 13.69 -1.63 -0.70
C ARG A 111 14.10 -2.41 0.54
N ALA A 112 13.39 -3.50 0.74
CA ALA A 112 13.72 -4.42 1.83
C ALA A 112 14.77 -5.43 1.41
#